data_0effbc7ecd3f777f5be534f93defa3af
#
_entry.id   0effbc7ecd3f777f5be534f93defa3af
#
_cell.length_a   1.000
_cell.length_b   1.000
_cell.length_c   1.000
_cell.angle_alpha   90.00
_cell.angle_beta   90.00
_cell.angle_gamma   90.00
#
_symmetry.space_group_name_H-M   'P 1'
#
loop_
_entity.id
_entity.type
_entity.pdbx_description
1 polymer ?
#
loop_
_entity_poly.entity_id
_entity_poly.type
_entity_poly.pdbx_seq_one_letter_code
_entity_poly.pdbx_strand_id
1 'polypeptide(L)'
;MVASGNTYKEKVSQLISWGHWFSFFNIIAAMLLGTRYITHSDWPATLIGQLYLLLSWVGHFGFLVFGIYILIIFPASFLIPSQRLMRLFGVLVATVGLTALLLDTYAYQSVDLHLSPLVWDLLLSGDKTELNARWQYLFVVVPVIFLLELMCSEWVWRKLRKLTRKHVGGPIAFVFGVCFLGSHLIYIWADANLYRPVTMQRSNFPFSYPMTAKTFMEKHGLLDRQEYAKRRAEQGVQNSELIRYPIQKLSFNDQGTGQNLMIIMVDSLRSDMITQTVMPNLSTFADQNLDFTDNYSSSNNDSTGVFGLLYGLPSGYANSIRAEKKSPILLNTLQNRGYRFGLFSGENFELPIYREAIFANTKLATTDSEHPDQVPSDAHAIKDWQHWFNQQKQGQPWFSFLELTSVQQFKEGEHYKPRFTPSLGSNAINEEGVDSTLLLKNSYRNAAYHIDEMLGRVFTDLKAKGVLNNTIVVIASNHGTEFNETGNNTWGSGSNYSKYQIKVPLIIHWPDHAAQEVTRLTSNLDVVPTVMESLLNVATAPSNYSSGVSLFDQNNNRRWVLSGNDDDIVVVQKKQTTVVDKYGNYNVYDNNYQLKDEGKPKLSTLMQVMNELKRFYAPKPYENNN
;
A
#
# COMPACT_ATOMS: atom_id res chain seq x y z
N MET A 1 -6.59 27.07 69.77
CA MET A 1 -6.14 26.27 68.65
C MET A 1 -6.88 26.70 67.40
N VAL A 2 -6.32 27.57 66.62
CA VAL A 2 -6.88 27.94 65.31
C VAL A 2 -6.53 26.81 64.34
N ALA A 3 -7.51 26.05 63.89
CA ALA A 3 -7.36 25.09 62.80
C ALA A 3 -7.00 25.90 61.55
N SER A 4 -5.73 25.91 61.18
CA SER A 4 -5.28 26.47 59.93
C SER A 4 -5.88 25.65 58.79
N GLY A 5 -7.02 26.12 58.25
CA GLY A 5 -7.58 25.55 57.05
C GLY A 5 -6.55 25.70 55.92
N ASN A 6 -6.13 24.58 55.29
CA ASN A 6 -5.25 24.60 54.12
C ASN A 6 -5.76 25.68 53.15
N THR A 7 -4.92 26.64 52.86
CA THR A 7 -5.24 27.69 51.87
C THR A 7 -5.46 27.05 50.48
N TYR A 8 -6.26 27.70 49.62
CA TYR A 8 -6.48 27.21 48.27
C TYR A 8 -5.17 26.88 47.55
N LYS A 9 -4.14 27.75 47.69
CA LYS A 9 -2.80 27.52 47.12
C LYS A 9 -2.16 26.22 47.61
N GLU A 10 -2.27 25.92 48.90
CA GLU A 10 -1.72 24.68 49.47
C GLU A 10 -2.44 23.45 48.95
N LYS A 11 -3.76 23.50 48.81
CA LYS A 11 -4.57 22.41 48.25
C LYS A 11 -4.18 22.13 46.82
N VAL A 12 -4.08 23.17 45.96
CA VAL A 12 -3.69 23.07 44.55
C VAL A 12 -2.24 22.54 44.45
N SER A 13 -1.29 23.06 45.23
CA SER A 13 0.09 22.59 45.26
C SER A 13 0.20 21.12 45.61
N GLN A 14 -0.59 20.64 46.59
CA GLN A 14 -0.65 19.22 46.94
C GLN A 14 -1.22 18.37 45.82
N LEU A 15 -2.26 18.85 45.14
CA LEU A 15 -2.88 18.18 43.98
C LEU A 15 -1.94 18.09 42.78
N ILE A 16 -1.20 19.14 42.49
CA ILE A 16 -0.19 19.15 41.43
C ILE A 16 0.94 18.15 41.77
N SER A 17 1.43 18.17 43.02
CA SER A 17 2.46 17.21 43.46
C SER A 17 1.96 15.76 43.43
N TRP A 18 0.71 15.52 43.82
CA TRP A 18 0.06 14.23 43.67
C TRP A 18 -0.05 13.82 42.20
N GLY A 19 -0.52 14.70 41.34
CA GLY A 19 -0.69 14.46 39.90
C GLY A 19 0.62 14.07 39.21
N HIS A 20 1.74 14.71 39.56
CA HIS A 20 3.06 14.33 39.03
C HIS A 20 3.43 12.88 39.38
N TRP A 21 3.28 12.49 40.66
CA TRP A 21 3.62 11.13 41.11
C TRP A 21 2.61 10.10 40.60
N PHE A 22 1.34 10.45 40.55
CA PHE A 22 0.30 9.58 40.02
C PHE A 22 0.54 9.32 38.53
N SER A 23 0.87 10.36 37.73
CA SER A 23 1.24 10.23 36.33
C SER A 23 2.50 9.39 36.13
N PHE A 24 3.50 9.53 37.01
CA PHE A 24 4.71 8.71 36.92
C PHE A 24 4.40 7.20 37.06
N PHE A 25 3.53 6.80 38.01
CA PHE A 25 3.14 5.39 38.12
C PHE A 25 2.29 4.92 36.93
N ASN A 26 1.48 5.81 36.41
CA ASN A 26 0.74 5.53 35.16
C ASN A 26 1.66 5.41 33.94
N ILE A 27 2.76 6.16 33.84
CA ILE A 27 3.78 5.94 32.81
C ILE A 27 4.35 4.53 32.92
N ILE A 28 4.69 4.07 34.12
CA ILE A 28 5.20 2.70 34.33
C ILE A 28 4.14 1.67 33.92
N ALA A 29 2.88 1.87 34.29
CA ALA A 29 1.79 0.97 33.90
C ALA A 29 1.60 0.93 32.37
N ALA A 30 1.63 2.10 31.71
CA ALA A 30 1.54 2.19 30.25
C ALA A 30 2.75 1.54 29.56
N MET A 31 3.96 1.72 30.09
CA MET A 31 5.15 1.04 29.59
C MET A 31 5.05 -0.48 29.72
N LEU A 32 4.53 -0.99 30.86
CA LEU A 32 4.30 -2.42 31.05
C LEU A 32 3.29 -2.99 30.04
N LEU A 33 2.19 -2.29 29.79
CA LEU A 33 1.26 -2.66 28.70
C LEU A 33 1.94 -2.56 27.33
N GLY A 34 2.76 -1.53 27.13
CA GLY A 34 3.50 -1.27 25.89
C GLY A 34 4.56 -2.33 25.56
N THR A 35 4.98 -3.17 26.52
CA THR A 35 5.86 -4.32 26.22
C THR A 35 5.22 -5.29 25.22
N ARG A 36 3.89 -5.35 25.17
CA ARG A 36 3.15 -6.20 24.22
C ARG A 36 3.38 -5.80 22.77
N TYR A 37 3.59 -4.51 22.47
CA TYR A 37 3.99 -4.06 21.13
C TYR A 37 5.41 -4.52 20.78
N ILE A 38 6.34 -4.40 21.75
CA ILE A 38 7.73 -4.83 21.55
C ILE A 38 7.82 -6.34 21.30
N THR A 39 7.06 -7.14 22.06
CA THR A 39 7.05 -8.60 21.90
C THR A 39 6.35 -9.05 20.61
N HIS A 40 5.44 -8.24 20.07
CA HIS A 40 4.74 -8.52 18.83
C HIS A 40 5.52 -8.04 17.59
N SER A 41 6.29 -6.95 17.70
CA SER A 41 7.13 -6.42 16.62
C SER A 41 8.44 -7.21 16.49
N ASP A 42 9.04 -7.17 15.28
CA ASP A 42 10.34 -7.77 15.05
C ASP A 42 11.44 -7.09 15.88
N TRP A 43 12.30 -7.89 16.50
CA TRP A 43 13.43 -7.36 17.26
C TRP A 43 14.49 -6.81 16.28
N PRO A 44 14.92 -5.54 16.42
CA PRO A 44 15.86 -4.95 15.47
C PRO A 44 17.21 -5.67 15.50
N ALA A 45 17.73 -5.97 14.30
CA ALA A 45 18.99 -6.68 14.12
C ALA A 45 20.24 -5.85 14.48
N THR A 46 20.12 -4.52 14.59
CA THR A 46 21.25 -3.62 14.83
C THR A 46 21.19 -2.94 16.18
N LEU A 47 22.35 -2.63 16.77
CA LEU A 47 22.43 -1.93 18.06
C LEU A 47 21.72 -0.56 18.03
N ILE A 48 21.82 0.20 16.92
CA ILE A 48 21.14 1.49 16.78
C ILE A 48 19.63 1.29 16.74
N GLY A 49 19.14 0.27 16.03
CA GLY A 49 17.73 -0.10 16.01
C GLY A 49 17.19 -0.50 17.38
N GLN A 50 17.96 -1.28 18.14
CA GLN A 50 17.63 -1.67 19.51
C GLN A 50 17.63 -0.48 20.47
N LEU A 51 18.63 0.40 20.37
CA LEU A 51 18.70 1.63 21.15
C LEU A 51 17.50 2.53 20.85
N TYR A 52 17.16 2.70 19.57
CA TYR A 52 15.98 3.46 19.17
C TYR A 52 14.69 2.88 19.78
N LEU A 53 14.49 1.55 19.71
CA LEU A 53 13.33 0.87 20.27
C LEU A 53 13.17 1.17 21.76
N LEU A 54 14.25 1.04 22.53
CA LEU A 54 14.23 1.28 23.98
C LEU A 54 13.99 2.75 24.32
N LEU A 55 14.70 3.68 23.64
CA LEU A 55 14.51 5.11 23.86
C LEU A 55 13.09 5.56 23.45
N SER A 56 12.60 5.04 22.33
CA SER A 56 11.25 5.32 21.82
C SER A 56 10.19 4.77 22.80
N TRP A 57 10.34 3.55 23.29
CA TRP A 57 9.42 2.96 24.27
C TRP A 57 9.31 3.82 25.55
N VAL A 58 10.45 4.18 26.16
CA VAL A 58 10.45 5.01 27.38
C VAL A 58 9.95 6.43 27.09
N GLY A 59 10.49 7.06 26.05
CA GLY A 59 10.18 8.45 25.71
C GLY A 59 8.74 8.65 25.27
N HIS A 60 8.23 7.75 24.42
CA HIS A 60 6.88 7.84 23.85
C HIS A 60 5.80 7.65 24.93
N PHE A 61 5.87 6.59 25.74
CA PHE A 61 4.90 6.38 26.82
C PHE A 61 5.02 7.45 27.90
N GLY A 62 6.23 7.92 28.18
CA GLY A 62 6.45 9.09 29.05
C GLY A 62 5.75 10.32 28.52
N PHE A 63 5.91 10.64 27.25
CA PHE A 63 5.26 11.79 26.58
C PHE A 63 3.73 11.63 26.53
N LEU A 64 3.22 10.46 26.15
CA LEU A 64 1.78 10.21 25.99
C LEU A 64 1.03 10.40 27.31
N VAL A 65 1.47 9.76 28.40
CA VAL A 65 0.81 9.85 29.70
C VAL A 65 1.00 11.22 30.33
N PHE A 66 2.21 11.81 30.22
CA PHE A 66 2.46 13.14 30.74
C PHE A 66 1.73 14.23 29.96
N GLY A 67 1.54 14.04 28.66
CA GLY A 67 0.69 14.89 27.83
C GLY A 67 -0.77 14.90 28.32
N ILE A 68 -1.34 13.73 28.60
CA ILE A 68 -2.69 13.63 29.20
C ILE A 68 -2.73 14.34 30.56
N TYR A 69 -1.71 14.18 31.39
CA TYR A 69 -1.60 14.90 32.65
C TYR A 69 -1.63 16.43 32.44
N ILE A 70 -0.76 16.96 31.57
CA ILE A 70 -0.68 18.42 31.33
C ILE A 70 -1.98 18.98 30.75
N LEU A 71 -2.62 18.27 29.83
CA LEU A 71 -3.79 18.75 29.11
C LEU A 71 -5.09 18.60 29.92
N ILE A 72 -5.20 17.59 30.80
CA ILE A 72 -6.45 17.25 31.48
C ILE A 72 -6.31 17.41 33.00
N ILE A 73 -5.39 16.69 33.63
CA ILE A 73 -5.32 16.61 35.09
C ILE A 73 -4.77 17.89 35.70
N PHE A 74 -3.74 18.50 35.11
CA PHE A 74 -3.14 19.73 35.61
C PHE A 74 -4.12 20.91 35.58
N PRO A 75 -4.83 21.24 34.47
CA PRO A 75 -5.85 22.28 34.50
C PRO A 75 -7.01 22.00 35.46
N ALA A 76 -7.46 20.73 35.51
CA ALA A 76 -8.52 20.31 36.41
C ALA A 76 -8.17 20.54 37.90
N SER A 77 -6.87 20.47 38.27
CA SER A 77 -6.42 20.73 39.63
C SER A 77 -6.69 22.15 40.14
N PHE A 78 -6.87 23.11 39.22
CA PHE A 78 -7.28 24.48 39.55
C PHE A 78 -8.80 24.65 39.58
N LEU A 79 -9.55 23.83 38.82
CA LEU A 79 -11.00 23.93 38.69
C LEU A 79 -11.75 23.12 39.74
N ILE A 80 -11.19 22.00 40.18
CA ILE A 80 -11.82 21.08 41.16
C ILE A 80 -11.18 21.28 42.54
N PRO A 81 -11.78 22.07 43.45
CA PRO A 81 -11.21 22.41 44.73
C PRO A 81 -11.22 21.24 45.72
N SER A 82 -12.05 20.24 45.51
CA SER A 82 -12.14 19.06 46.35
C SER A 82 -11.05 18.07 46.04
N GLN A 83 -10.15 17.83 47.01
CA GLN A 83 -9.04 16.88 46.84
C GLN A 83 -9.52 15.44 46.58
N ARG A 84 -10.67 15.04 47.11
CA ARG A 84 -11.25 13.70 46.86
C ARG A 84 -11.81 13.59 45.44
N LEU A 85 -12.58 14.60 45.03
CA LEU A 85 -13.15 14.62 43.68
C LEU A 85 -12.07 14.71 42.58
N MET A 86 -11.04 15.54 42.81
CA MET A 86 -9.95 15.67 41.86
C MET A 86 -9.17 14.35 41.70
N ARG A 87 -8.91 13.65 42.79
CA ARG A 87 -8.24 12.33 42.74
C ARG A 87 -9.11 11.28 42.07
N LEU A 88 -10.42 11.27 42.34
CA LEU A 88 -11.34 10.37 41.64
C LEU A 88 -11.40 10.68 40.15
N PHE A 89 -11.44 11.96 39.77
CA PHE A 89 -11.37 12.38 38.36
C PHE A 89 -10.09 11.88 37.69
N GLY A 90 -8.92 12.05 38.34
CA GLY A 90 -7.64 11.53 37.83
C GLY A 90 -7.65 10.01 37.68
N VAL A 91 -8.24 9.27 38.62
CA VAL A 91 -8.41 7.81 38.52
C VAL A 91 -9.29 7.42 37.33
N LEU A 92 -10.39 8.14 37.10
CA LEU A 92 -11.26 7.88 35.94
C LEU A 92 -10.50 8.11 34.62
N VAL A 93 -9.76 9.24 34.50
CA VAL A 93 -8.94 9.53 33.32
C VAL A 93 -7.89 8.44 33.09
N ALA A 94 -7.17 8.02 34.14
CA ALA A 94 -6.17 6.96 34.04
C ALA A 94 -6.80 5.62 33.66
N THR A 95 -7.94 5.26 34.25
CA THR A 95 -8.65 4.02 33.90
C THR A 95 -9.06 3.98 32.43
N VAL A 96 -9.62 5.08 31.92
CA VAL A 96 -9.99 5.20 30.50
C VAL A 96 -8.74 5.08 29.61
N GLY A 97 -7.67 5.80 29.95
CA GLY A 97 -6.43 5.77 29.18
C GLY A 97 -5.77 4.39 29.12
N LEU A 98 -5.62 3.72 30.28
CA LEU A 98 -5.04 2.36 30.35
C LEU A 98 -5.95 1.30 29.70
N THR A 99 -7.27 1.47 29.81
CA THR A 99 -8.21 0.57 29.13
C THR A 99 -8.11 0.74 27.60
N ALA A 100 -8.06 1.98 27.11
CA ALA A 100 -7.88 2.26 25.68
C ALA A 100 -6.54 1.69 25.18
N LEU A 101 -5.46 1.86 25.95
CA LEU A 101 -4.15 1.28 25.61
C LEU A 101 -4.18 -0.26 25.60
N LEU A 102 -4.86 -0.89 26.55
CA LEU A 102 -5.04 -2.34 26.57
C LEU A 102 -5.81 -2.84 25.33
N LEU A 103 -6.88 -2.15 24.96
CA LEU A 103 -7.65 -2.45 23.73
C LEU A 103 -6.78 -2.28 22.49
N ASP A 104 -5.97 -1.23 22.46
CA ASP A 104 -5.04 -0.98 21.36
C ASP A 104 -4.00 -2.10 21.23
N THR A 105 -3.41 -2.54 22.37
CA THR A 105 -2.47 -3.69 22.32
C THR A 105 -3.14 -4.95 21.80
N TYR A 106 -4.41 -5.17 22.12
CA TYR A 106 -5.17 -6.32 21.64
C TYR A 106 -5.46 -6.21 20.14
N ALA A 107 -5.90 -5.03 19.67
CA ALA A 107 -6.14 -4.77 18.26
C ALA A 107 -4.84 -4.94 17.45
N TYR A 108 -3.75 -4.36 17.92
CA TYR A 108 -2.44 -4.46 17.25
C TYR A 108 -1.95 -5.91 17.16
N GLN A 109 -2.11 -6.72 18.20
CA GLN A 109 -1.77 -8.15 18.15
C GLN A 109 -2.65 -8.98 17.21
N SER A 110 -3.92 -8.58 17.02
CA SER A 110 -4.88 -9.35 16.23
C SER A 110 -4.86 -8.96 14.75
N VAL A 111 -4.71 -7.67 14.44
CA VAL A 111 -4.84 -7.14 13.08
C VAL A 111 -3.67 -6.26 12.62
N ASP A 112 -2.62 -6.10 13.44
CA ASP A 112 -1.45 -5.21 13.22
C ASP A 112 -1.82 -3.73 12.96
N LEU A 113 -2.98 -3.32 13.45
CA LEU A 113 -3.45 -1.94 13.38
C LEU A 113 -3.73 -1.40 14.78
N HIS A 114 -3.31 -0.16 15.03
CA HIS A 114 -3.71 0.58 16.21
C HIS A 114 -5.19 0.96 16.16
N LEU A 115 -5.77 1.33 17.31
CA LEU A 115 -7.14 1.82 17.39
C LEU A 115 -7.35 2.99 16.42
N SER A 116 -8.17 2.76 15.43
CA SER A 116 -8.58 3.68 14.38
C SER A 116 -10.10 3.60 14.23
N PRO A 117 -10.76 4.49 13.50
CA PRO A 117 -12.19 4.39 13.21
C PRO A 117 -12.57 3.03 12.64
N LEU A 118 -11.75 2.48 11.75
CA LEU A 118 -11.93 1.14 11.20
C LEU A 118 -11.88 0.05 12.28
N VAL A 119 -10.87 0.09 13.17
CA VAL A 119 -10.73 -0.89 14.25
C VAL A 119 -11.86 -0.77 15.26
N TRP A 120 -12.34 0.44 15.56
CA TRP A 120 -13.52 0.65 16.39
C TRP A 120 -14.78 0.04 15.77
N ASP A 121 -15.02 0.23 14.48
CA ASP A 121 -16.15 -0.40 13.78
C ASP A 121 -16.03 -1.93 13.78
N LEU A 122 -14.82 -2.46 13.62
CA LEU A 122 -14.53 -3.90 13.77
C LEU A 122 -14.84 -4.41 15.18
N LEU A 123 -14.48 -3.66 16.20
CA LEU A 123 -14.74 -4.03 17.60
C LEU A 123 -16.25 -3.96 17.96
N LEU A 124 -16.99 -3.02 17.38
CA LEU A 124 -18.39 -2.76 17.72
C LEU A 124 -19.41 -3.54 16.88
N SER A 125 -18.99 -4.14 15.77
CA SER A 125 -19.88 -4.69 14.73
C SER A 125 -20.74 -5.88 15.13
N GLY A 126 -20.50 -6.51 16.25
CA GLY A 126 -21.27 -7.69 16.67
C GLY A 126 -21.11 -8.94 15.79
N ASP A 127 -20.44 -8.85 14.66
CA ASP A 127 -20.14 -10.02 13.81
C ASP A 127 -19.14 -10.93 14.52
N LYS A 128 -19.31 -12.25 14.37
CA LYS A 128 -18.45 -13.27 15.00
C LYS A 128 -17.02 -13.24 14.43
N THR A 129 -16.30 -12.14 14.66
CA THR A 129 -14.89 -12.00 14.33
C THR A 129 -14.04 -12.37 15.53
N GLU A 130 -12.78 -12.72 15.33
CA GLU A 130 -11.85 -13.01 16.43
C GLU A 130 -11.72 -11.83 17.42
N LEU A 131 -11.89 -10.60 16.95
CA LEU A 131 -11.93 -9.39 17.77
C LEU A 131 -13.13 -9.34 18.71
N ASN A 132 -14.28 -9.88 18.29
CA ASN A 132 -15.55 -9.76 19.01
C ASN A 132 -15.71 -10.75 20.15
N ALA A 133 -15.00 -11.88 20.13
CA ALA A 133 -15.19 -12.98 21.12
C ALA A 133 -14.76 -12.60 22.56
N ARG A 134 -14.16 -11.43 22.77
CA ARG A 134 -13.53 -11.09 24.05
C ARG A 134 -14.06 -9.84 24.76
N TRP A 135 -15.16 -9.22 24.30
CA TRP A 135 -15.79 -8.09 25.01
C TRP A 135 -16.14 -8.39 26.47
N GLN A 136 -16.46 -9.65 26.77
CA GLN A 136 -16.78 -10.10 28.12
C GLN A 136 -15.61 -9.85 29.10
N TYR A 137 -14.37 -9.91 28.63
CA TYR A 137 -13.21 -9.63 29.48
C TYR A 137 -13.15 -8.18 29.95
N LEU A 138 -13.69 -7.22 29.18
CA LEU A 138 -13.71 -5.82 29.58
C LEU A 138 -14.57 -5.58 30.82
N PHE A 139 -15.67 -6.31 30.98
CA PHE A 139 -16.50 -6.21 32.20
C PHE A 139 -15.74 -6.61 33.47
N VAL A 140 -14.68 -7.40 33.35
CA VAL A 140 -13.82 -7.77 34.47
C VAL A 140 -12.59 -6.85 34.55
N VAL A 141 -11.94 -6.58 33.41
CA VAL A 141 -10.67 -5.87 33.34
C VAL A 141 -10.82 -4.39 33.69
N VAL A 142 -11.86 -3.71 33.23
CA VAL A 142 -12.09 -2.29 33.53
C VAL A 142 -12.27 -2.03 35.03
N PRO A 143 -13.13 -2.76 35.77
CA PRO A 143 -13.19 -2.64 37.24
C PRO A 143 -11.86 -2.96 37.94
N VAL A 144 -11.10 -3.93 37.43
CA VAL A 144 -9.78 -4.26 38.03
C VAL A 144 -8.80 -3.10 37.85
N ILE A 145 -8.70 -2.53 36.63
CA ILE A 145 -7.87 -1.34 36.36
C ILE A 145 -8.31 -0.19 37.26
N PHE A 146 -9.61 0.08 37.33
CA PHE A 146 -10.15 1.14 38.21
C PHE A 146 -9.79 0.97 39.66
N LEU A 147 -9.88 -0.26 40.20
CA LEU A 147 -9.48 -0.56 41.58
C LEU A 147 -7.97 -0.40 41.81
N LEU A 148 -7.15 -0.84 40.87
CA LEU A 148 -5.69 -0.65 40.91
C LEU A 148 -5.33 0.84 40.87
N GLU A 149 -5.99 1.64 40.03
CA GLU A 149 -5.77 3.08 39.99
C GLU A 149 -6.26 3.80 41.25
N LEU A 150 -7.37 3.38 41.84
CA LEU A 150 -7.80 3.88 43.17
C LEU A 150 -6.75 3.58 44.25
N MET A 151 -6.24 2.35 44.27
CA MET A 151 -5.20 1.95 45.24
C MET A 151 -3.92 2.76 45.00
N CYS A 152 -3.48 2.91 43.77
CA CYS A 152 -2.32 3.71 43.41
C CYS A 152 -2.50 5.18 43.81
N SER A 153 -3.63 5.80 43.48
CA SER A 153 -3.97 7.17 43.83
C SER A 153 -3.95 7.42 45.32
N GLU A 154 -4.57 6.52 46.11
CA GLU A 154 -4.60 6.60 47.59
C GLU A 154 -3.21 6.38 48.20
N TRP A 155 -2.46 5.42 47.67
CA TRP A 155 -1.08 5.15 48.14
C TRP A 155 -0.17 6.35 47.86
N VAL A 156 -0.21 6.95 46.67
CA VAL A 156 0.55 8.16 46.32
C VAL A 156 0.16 9.31 47.25
N TRP A 157 -1.14 9.50 47.50
CA TRP A 157 -1.61 10.55 48.42
C TRP A 157 -1.07 10.39 49.84
N ARG A 158 -1.15 9.19 50.38
CA ARG A 158 -0.63 8.89 51.74
C ARG A 158 0.89 9.05 51.86
N LYS A 159 1.62 8.78 50.79
CA LYS A 159 3.09 8.85 50.73
C LYS A 159 3.62 10.16 50.16
N LEU A 160 2.75 11.11 49.79
CA LEU A 160 3.10 12.33 49.06
C LEU A 160 4.26 13.10 49.71
N ARG A 161 4.21 13.37 51.01
CA ARG A 161 5.27 14.09 51.75
C ARG A 161 6.63 13.37 51.65
N LYS A 162 6.64 12.05 51.71
CA LYS A 162 7.86 11.24 51.62
C LYS A 162 8.43 11.23 50.22
N LEU A 163 7.56 11.14 49.19
CA LEU A 163 7.93 11.13 47.80
C LEU A 163 8.50 12.50 47.37
N THR A 164 7.85 13.59 47.74
CA THR A 164 8.27 14.95 47.41
C THR A 164 9.63 15.30 48.03
N ARG A 165 9.91 14.83 49.23
CA ARG A 165 11.21 15.07 49.91
C ARG A 165 12.40 14.42 49.20
N LYS A 166 12.21 13.42 48.34
CA LYS A 166 13.29 12.72 47.64
C LYS A 166 13.94 13.53 46.53
N HIS A 167 13.30 14.62 46.08
CA HIS A 167 13.77 15.49 44.98
C HIS A 167 14.18 14.75 43.70
N VAL A 168 13.64 13.55 43.44
CA VAL A 168 13.99 12.72 42.28
C VAL A 168 13.09 13.00 41.06
N GLY A 169 12.06 13.83 41.18
CA GLY A 169 11.14 14.14 40.10
C GLY A 169 11.83 14.81 38.91
N GLY A 170 12.75 15.75 39.15
CA GLY A 170 13.53 16.42 38.11
C GLY A 170 14.42 15.46 37.33
N PRO A 171 15.28 14.66 37.96
CA PRO A 171 16.05 13.62 37.27
C PRO A 171 15.20 12.62 36.49
N ILE A 172 14.06 12.19 37.00
CA ILE A 172 13.14 11.28 36.27
C ILE A 172 12.58 11.97 35.02
N ALA A 173 12.09 13.20 35.15
CA ALA A 173 11.59 13.97 34.01
C ALA A 173 12.68 14.19 32.94
N PHE A 174 13.91 14.45 33.39
CA PHE A 174 15.06 14.58 32.49
C PHE A 174 15.33 13.30 31.71
N VAL A 175 15.30 12.13 32.35
CA VAL A 175 15.47 10.83 31.66
C VAL A 175 14.40 10.64 30.58
N PHE A 176 13.12 10.86 30.90
CA PHE A 176 12.05 10.77 29.91
C PHE A 176 12.25 11.78 28.75
N GLY A 177 12.65 13.01 29.06
CA GLY A 177 12.94 14.04 28.06
C GLY A 177 14.10 13.64 27.14
N VAL A 178 15.20 13.12 27.71
CA VAL A 178 16.34 12.62 26.94
C VAL A 178 15.94 11.43 26.06
N CYS A 179 15.17 10.48 26.57
CA CYS A 179 14.69 9.34 25.79
C CYS A 179 13.78 9.78 24.65
N PHE A 180 12.86 10.72 24.91
CA PHE A 180 11.96 11.25 23.89
C PHE A 180 12.74 12.00 22.80
N LEU A 181 13.55 12.98 23.17
CA LEU A 181 14.34 13.77 22.21
C LEU A 181 15.36 12.89 21.46
N GLY A 182 16.02 11.98 22.18
CA GLY A 182 17.00 11.06 21.62
C GLY A 182 16.39 10.15 20.56
N SER A 183 15.20 9.60 20.81
CA SER A 183 14.49 8.77 19.82
C SER A 183 14.14 9.59 18.57
N HIS A 184 13.65 10.82 18.70
CA HIS A 184 13.34 11.67 17.56
C HIS A 184 14.59 12.07 16.76
N LEU A 185 15.70 12.37 17.44
CA LEU A 185 16.97 12.71 16.75
C LEU A 185 17.53 11.49 15.98
N ILE A 186 17.49 10.30 16.58
CA ILE A 186 17.90 9.08 15.90
C ILE A 186 16.99 8.84 14.67
N TYR A 187 15.67 9.08 14.80
CA TYR A 187 14.76 8.91 13.69
C TYR A 187 15.00 9.92 12.55
N ILE A 188 15.23 11.19 12.86
CA ILE A 188 15.58 12.22 11.86
C ILE A 188 16.82 11.80 11.07
N TRP A 189 17.87 11.33 11.77
CA TRP A 189 19.08 10.83 11.13
C TRP A 189 18.80 9.58 10.27
N ALA A 190 18.06 8.63 10.81
CA ALA A 190 17.73 7.38 10.12
C ALA A 190 16.87 7.61 8.87
N ASP A 191 15.89 8.52 8.95
CA ASP A 191 15.04 8.91 7.83
C ASP A 191 15.83 9.58 6.70
N ALA A 192 16.78 10.46 7.05
CA ALA A 192 17.68 11.12 6.10
C ALA A 192 18.67 10.16 5.44
N ASN A 193 19.11 9.12 6.16
CA ASN A 193 20.07 8.13 5.68
C ASN A 193 19.41 6.84 5.18
N LEU A 194 18.09 6.78 5.10
CA LEU A 194 17.35 5.60 4.69
C LEU A 194 17.72 4.35 5.54
N TYR A 195 17.98 4.57 6.85
CA TYR A 195 18.42 3.50 7.75
C TYR A 195 17.26 2.67 8.27
N ARG A 196 17.00 1.59 7.58
CA ARG A 196 15.87 0.69 7.73
C ARG A 196 15.64 0.13 9.15
N PRO A 197 16.67 -0.32 9.90
CA PRO A 197 16.49 -0.88 11.25
C PRO A 197 15.84 0.07 12.27
N VAL A 198 15.77 1.37 11.97
CA VAL A 198 15.09 2.38 12.78
C VAL A 198 13.74 2.77 12.17
N THR A 199 13.72 3.04 10.86
CA THR A 199 12.52 3.61 10.20
C THR A 199 11.35 2.61 10.12
N MET A 200 11.62 1.32 10.03
CA MET A 200 10.59 0.26 10.08
C MET A 200 9.83 0.19 11.43
N GLN A 201 10.37 0.78 12.49
CA GLN A 201 9.74 0.80 13.82
C GLN A 201 8.73 1.95 14.00
N ARG A 202 8.49 2.76 12.96
CA ARG A 202 7.64 3.96 13.02
C ARG A 202 6.24 3.68 13.58
N SER A 203 5.66 2.56 13.25
CA SER A 203 4.28 2.19 13.60
C SER A 203 4.17 1.24 14.78
N ASN A 204 5.24 0.99 15.54
CA ASN A 204 5.22 0.03 16.64
C ASN A 204 4.39 0.48 17.85
N PHE A 205 4.18 1.79 18.02
CA PHE A 205 3.43 2.34 19.17
C PHE A 205 2.26 3.21 18.71
N PRO A 206 1.14 3.24 19.48
CA PRO A 206 -0.02 4.05 19.14
C PRO A 206 0.33 5.53 19.15
N PHE A 207 -0.24 6.31 18.22
CA PHE A 207 0.03 7.74 18.05
C PHE A 207 1.52 8.10 17.88
N SER A 208 2.34 7.16 17.40
CA SER A 208 3.75 7.42 17.13
C SER A 208 3.94 8.15 15.81
N TYR A 209 4.31 9.41 15.88
CA TYR A 209 4.65 10.26 14.73
C TYR A 209 6.09 10.79 14.90
N PRO A 210 7.11 9.98 14.56
CA PRO A 210 8.49 10.42 14.69
C PRO A 210 8.76 11.67 13.84
N MET A 211 9.56 12.59 14.37
CA MET A 211 9.92 13.82 13.67
C MET A 211 10.79 13.51 12.46
N THR A 212 10.54 14.23 11.37
CA THR A 212 11.39 14.24 10.16
C THR A 212 11.87 15.66 9.90
N ALA A 213 13.05 15.83 9.31
CA ALA A 213 13.63 17.13 9.06
C ALA A 213 14.24 17.25 7.64
N LYS A 214 13.76 16.50 6.66
CA LYS A 214 14.32 16.45 5.30
C LYS A 214 14.45 17.83 4.67
N THR A 215 13.35 18.61 4.63
CA THR A 215 13.35 19.95 4.04
C THR A 215 14.33 20.89 4.73
N PHE A 216 14.47 20.76 6.05
CA PHE A 216 15.48 21.55 6.80
C PHE A 216 16.89 21.12 6.42
N MET A 217 17.16 19.83 6.36
CA MET A 217 18.47 19.28 6.02
C MET A 217 18.88 19.60 4.57
N GLU A 218 17.93 19.53 3.62
CA GLU A 218 18.15 19.96 2.23
C GLU A 218 18.53 21.45 2.14
N LYS A 219 17.78 22.33 2.82
CA LYS A 219 18.04 23.78 2.81
C LYS A 219 19.39 24.16 3.42
N HIS A 220 19.92 23.35 4.34
CA HIS A 220 21.20 23.63 5.00
C HIS A 220 22.35 22.78 4.43
N GLY A 221 22.17 22.10 3.29
CA GLY A 221 23.20 21.32 2.62
C GLY A 221 23.63 20.06 3.39
N LEU A 222 22.82 19.61 4.35
CA LEU A 222 23.05 18.39 5.13
C LEU A 222 22.50 17.14 4.44
N LEU A 223 21.69 17.31 3.39
CA LEU A 223 21.10 16.25 2.58
C LEU A 223 21.10 16.67 1.12
N ASP A 224 21.76 15.89 0.26
CA ASP A 224 21.67 16.05 -1.19
C ASP A 224 20.38 15.38 -1.69
N ARG A 225 19.50 16.18 -2.31
CA ARG A 225 18.21 15.75 -2.80
C ARG A 225 18.33 14.71 -3.93
N GLN A 226 19.29 14.87 -4.82
CA GLN A 226 19.47 13.94 -5.94
C GLN A 226 20.04 12.62 -5.47
N GLU A 227 21.05 12.66 -4.58
CA GLU A 227 21.63 11.46 -3.98
C GLU A 227 20.61 10.74 -3.09
N TYR A 228 19.79 11.47 -2.32
CA TYR A 228 18.72 10.89 -1.52
C TYR A 228 17.66 10.21 -2.40
N ALA A 229 17.22 10.85 -3.48
CA ALA A 229 16.26 10.28 -4.42
C ALA A 229 16.83 9.02 -5.08
N LYS A 230 18.10 9.04 -5.48
CA LYS A 230 18.81 7.89 -6.06
C LYS A 230 18.90 6.73 -5.05
N ARG A 231 19.36 7.00 -3.82
CA ARG A 231 19.43 5.96 -2.76
C ARG A 231 18.05 5.41 -2.41
N ARG A 232 17.03 6.27 -2.36
CA ARG A 232 15.65 5.85 -2.12
C ARG A 232 15.13 4.96 -3.23
N ALA A 233 15.44 5.27 -4.48
CA ALA A 233 15.13 4.42 -5.62
C ALA A 233 15.86 3.07 -5.55
N GLU A 234 17.13 3.07 -5.14
CA GLU A 234 17.94 1.85 -5.02
C GLU A 234 17.55 0.94 -3.84
N GLN A 235 17.11 1.51 -2.71
CA GLN A 235 16.84 0.77 -1.48
C GLN A 235 15.36 0.42 -1.26
N GLY A 236 14.46 0.95 -2.09
CA GLY A 236 13.02 0.83 -1.88
C GLY A 236 12.51 1.65 -0.70
N VAL A 237 11.24 1.49 -0.36
CA VAL A 237 10.62 2.22 0.76
C VAL A 237 11.02 1.60 2.10
N GLN A 238 11.26 2.43 3.09
CA GLN A 238 11.94 2.14 4.35
C GLN A 238 11.17 1.21 5.32
N ASN A 239 9.89 0.94 5.08
CA ASN A 239 9.00 0.21 5.99
C ASN A 239 8.61 -1.18 5.46
N SER A 240 9.44 -1.84 4.63
CA SER A 240 9.10 -3.14 4.08
C SER A 240 9.34 -4.26 5.10
N GLU A 241 8.31 -5.03 5.38
CA GLU A 241 8.39 -6.27 6.16
C GLU A 241 9.04 -7.39 5.33
N LEU A 242 9.58 -8.42 6.02
CA LEU A 242 10.11 -9.60 5.34
C LEU A 242 8.97 -10.35 4.64
N ILE A 243 9.22 -10.79 3.40
CA ILE A 243 8.20 -11.43 2.57
C ILE A 243 8.54 -12.89 2.27
N ARG A 244 7.55 -13.77 2.44
CA ARG A 244 7.58 -15.17 1.99
C ARG A 244 6.84 -15.28 0.66
N TYR A 245 7.57 -15.17 -0.43
CA TYR A 245 7.00 -15.26 -1.77
C TYR A 245 7.88 -16.14 -2.68
N PRO A 246 7.33 -17.26 -3.14
CA PRO A 246 6.07 -17.89 -2.74
C PRO A 246 6.11 -18.43 -1.31
N ILE A 247 4.92 -18.69 -0.69
CA ILE A 247 4.80 -19.22 0.68
C ILE A 247 5.39 -20.64 0.75
N GLN A 248 5.17 -21.44 -0.29
CA GLN A 248 5.71 -22.79 -0.42
C GLN A 248 6.41 -22.96 -1.77
N LYS A 249 7.33 -23.90 -1.83
CA LYS A 249 7.95 -24.29 -3.10
C LYS A 249 6.88 -24.77 -4.08
N LEU A 250 6.95 -24.27 -5.32
CA LEU A 250 6.00 -24.67 -6.36
C LEU A 250 6.19 -26.15 -6.74
N SER A 251 5.07 -26.84 -6.93
CA SER A 251 4.96 -28.13 -7.55
C SER A 251 4.24 -28.02 -8.90
N PHE A 252 4.50 -28.92 -9.80
CA PHE A 252 4.00 -28.91 -11.17
C PHE A 252 3.46 -30.30 -11.52
N ASN A 253 2.36 -30.35 -12.28
CA ASN A 253 1.82 -31.62 -12.78
C ASN A 253 2.68 -32.19 -13.92
N ASP A 254 3.21 -31.31 -14.79
CA ASP A 254 4.06 -31.65 -15.93
C ASP A 254 4.91 -30.44 -16.40
N GLN A 255 5.36 -30.47 -17.64
CA GLN A 255 6.18 -29.39 -18.23
C GLN A 255 5.37 -28.18 -18.74
N GLY A 256 4.03 -28.20 -18.62
CA GLY A 256 3.16 -27.17 -19.18
C GLY A 256 2.85 -27.40 -20.67
N THR A 257 2.05 -26.50 -21.25
CA THR A 257 1.60 -26.65 -22.64
C THR A 257 2.67 -26.33 -23.68
N GLY A 258 3.70 -25.56 -23.31
CA GLY A 258 4.77 -25.13 -24.22
C GLY A 258 4.33 -24.03 -25.20
N GLN A 259 3.15 -23.45 -25.03
CA GLN A 259 2.69 -22.30 -25.82
C GLN A 259 3.53 -21.06 -25.49
N ASN A 260 3.66 -20.17 -26.47
CA ASN A 260 4.29 -18.87 -26.26
C ASN A 260 3.38 -17.97 -25.41
N LEU A 261 3.98 -17.00 -24.71
CA LEU A 261 3.28 -15.98 -23.94
C LEU A 261 3.74 -14.59 -24.37
N MET A 262 2.80 -13.75 -24.77
CA MET A 262 3.03 -12.34 -25.02
C MET A 262 2.14 -11.51 -24.07
N ILE A 263 2.76 -10.61 -23.30
CA ILE A 263 2.03 -9.61 -22.51
C ILE A 263 2.30 -8.25 -23.13
N ILE A 264 1.25 -7.58 -23.55
CA ILE A 264 1.29 -6.20 -24.03
C ILE A 264 0.66 -5.33 -22.96
N MET A 265 1.42 -4.42 -22.40
CA MET A 265 0.94 -3.44 -21.43
C MET A 265 0.92 -2.06 -22.10
N VAL A 266 -0.25 -1.47 -22.18
CA VAL A 266 -0.41 -0.09 -22.65
C VAL A 266 -0.59 0.80 -21.43
N ASP A 267 0.40 1.63 -21.15
CA ASP A 267 0.41 2.48 -19.98
C ASP A 267 -0.72 3.52 -20.02
N SER A 268 -1.40 3.70 -18.89
CA SER A 268 -2.47 4.67 -18.69
C SER A 268 -3.73 4.47 -19.56
N LEU A 269 -3.93 3.30 -20.17
CA LEU A 269 -5.06 3.06 -21.04
C LEU A 269 -6.34 2.72 -20.28
N ARG A 270 -7.36 3.52 -20.48
CA ARG A 270 -8.72 3.31 -19.95
C ARG A 270 -9.49 2.27 -20.75
N SER A 271 -10.30 1.47 -20.08
CA SER A 271 -11.17 0.48 -20.74
C SER A 271 -12.21 1.10 -21.68
N ASP A 272 -12.69 2.31 -21.41
CA ASP A 272 -13.68 3.02 -22.25
C ASP A 272 -13.11 3.60 -23.54
N MET A 273 -11.80 3.50 -23.78
CA MET A 273 -11.17 3.84 -25.05
C MET A 273 -11.28 2.72 -26.09
N ILE A 274 -11.59 1.48 -25.69
CA ILE A 274 -11.68 0.35 -26.60
C ILE A 274 -13.04 0.39 -27.32
N THR A 275 -13.08 1.14 -28.37
CA THR A 275 -14.26 1.35 -29.23
C THR A 275 -13.85 1.35 -30.69
N GLN A 276 -14.78 1.03 -31.60
CA GLN A 276 -14.54 1.11 -33.03
C GLN A 276 -14.16 2.53 -33.52
N THR A 277 -14.44 3.55 -32.68
CA THR A 277 -14.10 4.94 -33.03
C THR A 277 -12.68 5.31 -32.60
N VAL A 278 -12.23 4.88 -31.39
CA VAL A 278 -10.93 5.29 -30.84
C VAL A 278 -9.87 4.24 -31.12
N MET A 279 -10.16 2.96 -30.90
CA MET A 279 -9.19 1.84 -31.04
C MET A 279 -9.80 0.69 -31.86
N PRO A 280 -10.03 0.88 -33.18
CA PRO A 280 -10.74 -0.11 -34.00
C PRO A 280 -10.04 -1.47 -34.09
N ASN A 281 -8.69 -1.52 -34.15
CA ASN A 281 -7.95 -2.78 -34.22
C ASN A 281 -8.08 -3.56 -32.91
N LEU A 282 -7.92 -2.89 -31.77
CA LEU A 282 -8.02 -3.51 -30.45
C LEU A 282 -9.48 -3.90 -30.13
N SER A 283 -10.46 -3.07 -30.53
CA SER A 283 -11.88 -3.41 -30.40
C SER A 283 -12.24 -4.66 -31.21
N THR A 284 -11.75 -4.76 -32.45
CA THR A 284 -11.94 -5.96 -33.28
C THR A 284 -11.24 -7.17 -32.71
N PHE A 285 -10.05 -6.99 -32.12
CA PHE A 285 -9.33 -8.08 -31.44
C PHE A 285 -10.09 -8.55 -30.18
N ALA A 286 -10.68 -7.63 -29.41
CA ALA A 286 -11.50 -7.94 -28.24
C ALA A 286 -12.74 -8.76 -28.63
N ASP A 287 -13.46 -8.37 -29.70
CA ASP A 287 -14.63 -9.08 -30.21
C ASP A 287 -14.34 -10.53 -30.63
N GLN A 288 -13.07 -10.85 -30.94
CA GLN A 288 -12.61 -12.16 -31.40
C GLN A 288 -11.97 -13.00 -30.30
N ASN A 289 -11.86 -12.51 -29.08
CA ASN A 289 -11.12 -13.15 -27.99
C ASN A 289 -11.89 -13.07 -26.66
N LEU A 290 -11.20 -13.33 -25.54
CA LEU A 290 -11.76 -13.17 -24.20
C LEU A 290 -11.62 -11.70 -23.80
N ASP A 291 -12.74 -11.00 -23.66
CA ASP A 291 -12.79 -9.60 -23.22
C ASP A 291 -13.39 -9.47 -21.83
N PHE A 292 -12.56 -9.06 -20.86
CA PHE A 292 -12.94 -8.91 -19.46
C PHE A 292 -13.36 -7.46 -19.18
N THR A 293 -14.62 -7.15 -19.43
CA THR A 293 -15.17 -5.78 -19.43
C THR A 293 -15.32 -5.15 -18.05
N ASP A 294 -15.25 -5.91 -16.96
CA ASP A 294 -15.29 -5.41 -15.58
C ASP A 294 -13.98 -5.74 -14.83
N ASN A 295 -12.85 -5.33 -15.45
CA ASN A 295 -11.51 -5.56 -14.94
C ASN A 295 -10.91 -4.31 -14.30
N TYR A 296 -10.17 -4.51 -13.20
CA TYR A 296 -9.56 -3.42 -12.44
C TYR A 296 -8.06 -3.65 -12.25
N SER A 297 -7.31 -2.56 -12.33
CA SER A 297 -5.91 -2.54 -11.94
C SER A 297 -5.74 -2.68 -10.42
N SER A 298 -4.60 -3.24 -10.02
CA SER A 298 -4.18 -3.31 -8.62
C SER A 298 -3.76 -1.95 -8.04
N SER A 299 -3.65 -0.91 -8.87
CA SER A 299 -3.22 0.42 -8.46
C SER A 299 -3.70 1.50 -9.42
N ASN A 300 -3.55 2.75 -9.01
CA ASN A 300 -3.77 3.96 -9.81
C ASN A 300 -2.46 4.63 -10.23
N ASN A 301 -1.30 3.96 -10.13
CA ASN A 301 0.00 4.48 -10.56
C ASN A 301 0.85 3.43 -11.29
N ASP A 302 1.89 3.90 -11.97
CA ASP A 302 2.71 3.11 -12.91
C ASP A 302 3.37 1.91 -12.23
N SER A 303 4.21 2.15 -11.24
CA SER A 303 5.06 1.11 -10.60
C SER A 303 4.25 0.00 -9.94
N THR A 304 3.22 0.35 -9.18
CA THR A 304 2.40 -0.63 -8.45
C THR A 304 1.33 -1.27 -9.32
N GLY A 305 0.94 -0.61 -10.43
CA GLY A 305 0.05 -1.20 -11.45
C GLY A 305 0.74 -2.34 -12.22
N VAL A 306 1.96 -2.10 -12.74
CA VAL A 306 2.73 -3.15 -13.41
C VAL A 306 3.17 -4.26 -12.43
N PHE A 307 3.46 -3.89 -11.18
CA PHE A 307 3.75 -4.85 -10.13
C PHE A 307 2.60 -5.86 -9.98
N GLY A 308 1.37 -5.38 -9.82
CA GLY A 308 0.22 -6.28 -9.68
C GLY A 308 0.02 -7.19 -10.87
N LEU A 309 0.18 -6.70 -12.10
CA LEU A 309 0.04 -7.48 -13.33
C LEU A 309 1.03 -8.65 -13.39
N LEU A 310 2.29 -8.44 -12.99
CA LEU A 310 3.36 -9.44 -13.16
C LEU A 310 3.60 -10.30 -11.91
N TYR A 311 3.24 -9.83 -10.72
CA TYR A 311 3.35 -10.61 -9.47
C TYR A 311 2.06 -11.29 -9.05
N GLY A 312 0.91 -10.79 -9.49
CA GLY A 312 -0.39 -11.22 -8.96
C GLY A 312 -0.58 -10.88 -7.48
N LEU A 313 0.09 -9.83 -6.98
CA LEU A 313 0.07 -9.37 -5.59
C LEU A 313 -0.45 -7.94 -5.49
N PRO A 314 -1.18 -7.59 -4.41
CA PRO A 314 -1.56 -6.21 -4.12
C PRO A 314 -0.35 -5.28 -3.99
N SER A 315 -0.55 -4.00 -4.32
CA SER A 315 0.45 -2.94 -4.30
C SER A 315 1.21 -2.82 -2.97
N GLY A 316 0.57 -3.11 -1.83
CA GLY A 316 1.19 -3.07 -0.51
C GLY A 316 2.41 -3.98 -0.33
N TYR A 317 2.58 -5.00 -1.16
CA TYR A 317 3.76 -5.88 -1.12
C TYR A 317 4.95 -5.36 -1.95
N ALA A 318 4.73 -4.36 -2.81
CA ALA A 318 5.73 -3.92 -3.80
C ALA A 318 7.06 -3.51 -3.14
N ASN A 319 6.99 -2.76 -2.03
CA ASN A 319 8.17 -2.28 -1.33
C ASN A 319 8.98 -3.40 -0.68
N SER A 320 8.31 -4.39 -0.10
CA SER A 320 8.97 -5.57 0.49
C SER A 320 9.66 -6.42 -0.58
N ILE A 321 8.99 -6.64 -1.70
CA ILE A 321 9.54 -7.35 -2.87
C ILE A 321 10.77 -6.62 -3.42
N ARG A 322 10.70 -5.30 -3.61
CA ARG A 322 11.83 -4.49 -4.10
C ARG A 322 13.02 -4.55 -3.14
N ALA A 323 12.76 -4.41 -1.84
CA ALA A 323 13.81 -4.46 -0.83
C ALA A 323 14.54 -5.80 -0.79
N GLU A 324 13.87 -6.90 -1.07
CA GLU A 324 14.46 -8.24 -1.13
C GLU A 324 14.90 -8.65 -2.55
N LYS A 325 14.69 -7.78 -3.56
CA LYS A 325 15.02 -8.01 -4.98
C LYS A 325 14.46 -9.35 -5.51
N LYS A 326 13.24 -9.68 -5.11
CA LYS A 326 12.56 -10.90 -5.53
C LYS A 326 11.87 -10.71 -6.88
N SER A 327 12.28 -11.46 -7.91
CA SER A 327 11.60 -11.43 -9.21
C SER A 327 10.24 -12.15 -9.18
N PRO A 328 9.31 -11.81 -10.11
CA PRO A 328 8.02 -12.48 -10.22
C PRO A 328 8.15 -13.99 -10.39
N ILE A 329 7.36 -14.76 -9.66
CA ILE A 329 7.37 -16.22 -9.75
C ILE A 329 7.01 -16.70 -11.15
N LEU A 330 6.15 -15.97 -11.86
CA LEU A 330 5.81 -16.22 -13.26
C LEU A 330 7.07 -16.18 -14.14
N LEU A 331 7.84 -15.09 -14.08
CA LEU A 331 9.04 -14.93 -14.92
C LEU A 331 10.11 -15.96 -14.55
N ASN A 332 10.33 -16.20 -13.26
CA ASN A 332 11.26 -17.23 -12.80
C ASN A 332 10.87 -18.63 -13.33
N THR A 333 9.57 -18.93 -13.33
CA THR A 333 9.08 -20.24 -13.82
C THR A 333 9.24 -20.36 -15.34
N LEU A 334 8.89 -19.32 -16.11
CA LEU A 334 9.11 -19.30 -17.56
C LEU A 334 10.60 -19.48 -17.90
N GLN A 335 11.49 -18.80 -17.19
CA GLN A 335 12.93 -18.90 -17.39
C GLN A 335 13.44 -20.33 -17.08
N ASN A 336 12.98 -20.92 -15.97
CA ASN A 336 13.32 -22.29 -15.60
C ASN A 336 12.77 -23.34 -16.59
N ARG A 337 11.72 -23.01 -17.33
CA ARG A 337 11.14 -23.83 -18.41
C ARG A 337 11.80 -23.60 -19.77
N GLY A 338 12.86 -22.77 -19.83
CA GLY A 338 13.64 -22.53 -21.05
C GLY A 338 12.99 -21.60 -22.07
N TYR A 339 12.02 -20.78 -21.64
CA TYR A 339 11.46 -19.74 -22.52
C TYR A 339 12.51 -18.73 -22.90
N ARG A 340 12.53 -18.34 -24.19
CA ARG A 340 13.33 -17.21 -24.65
C ARG A 340 12.61 -15.91 -24.33
N PHE A 341 13.31 -14.96 -23.71
CA PHE A 341 12.73 -13.69 -23.30
C PHE A 341 13.01 -12.60 -24.35
N GLY A 342 11.95 -11.82 -24.66
CA GLY A 342 12.02 -10.58 -25.41
C GLY A 342 11.30 -9.48 -24.61
N LEU A 343 12.06 -8.47 -24.17
CA LEU A 343 11.58 -7.41 -23.30
C LEU A 343 11.74 -6.07 -24.03
N PHE A 344 10.64 -5.35 -24.26
CA PHE A 344 10.61 -4.12 -25.06
C PHE A 344 9.78 -3.07 -24.37
N SER A 345 10.24 -1.81 -24.37
CA SER A 345 9.56 -0.70 -23.72
C SER A 345 9.78 0.58 -24.49
N GLY A 346 8.73 1.39 -24.58
CA GLY A 346 8.79 2.76 -25.10
C GLY A 346 9.65 3.72 -24.27
N GLU A 347 10.03 3.33 -23.04
CA GLU A 347 10.84 4.12 -22.11
C GLU A 347 12.03 3.33 -21.50
N ASN A 348 12.48 2.24 -22.16
CA ASN A 348 13.63 1.43 -21.70
C ASN A 348 13.53 0.90 -20.26
N PHE A 349 12.32 0.69 -19.74
CA PHE A 349 12.10 0.24 -18.35
C PHE A 349 12.76 1.15 -17.32
N GLU A 350 12.56 2.47 -17.43
CA GLU A 350 13.20 3.45 -16.53
C GLU A 350 12.70 3.36 -15.09
N LEU A 351 11.45 2.93 -14.87
CA LEU A 351 10.91 2.79 -13.52
C LEU A 351 11.76 1.83 -12.66
N PRO A 352 12.14 2.24 -11.44
CA PRO A 352 13.00 1.42 -10.57
C PRO A 352 12.46 0.00 -10.33
N ILE A 353 11.15 -0.18 -10.29
CA ILE A 353 10.50 -1.50 -10.08
C ILE A 353 10.95 -2.54 -11.10
N TYR A 354 11.22 -2.16 -12.34
CA TYR A 354 11.68 -3.08 -13.38
C TYR A 354 13.06 -3.63 -13.06
N ARG A 355 14.01 -2.78 -12.70
CA ARG A 355 15.41 -3.16 -12.48
C ARG A 355 15.63 -3.78 -11.10
N GLU A 356 14.92 -3.28 -10.08
CA GLU A 356 15.13 -3.69 -8.69
C GLU A 356 14.36 -4.96 -8.32
N ALA A 357 13.28 -5.29 -9.03
CA ALA A 357 12.42 -6.39 -8.71
C ALA A 357 12.03 -7.23 -9.93
N ILE A 358 11.26 -6.68 -10.89
CA ILE A 358 10.64 -7.47 -11.96
C ILE A 358 11.70 -8.23 -12.76
N PHE A 359 12.75 -7.56 -13.21
CA PHE A 359 13.82 -8.14 -14.02
C PHE A 359 15.14 -8.31 -13.24
N ALA A 360 15.12 -8.23 -11.91
CA ALA A 360 16.33 -8.31 -11.08
C ALA A 360 17.17 -9.59 -11.33
N ASN A 361 16.51 -10.71 -11.65
CA ASN A 361 17.16 -12.00 -11.93
C ASN A 361 17.15 -12.36 -13.44
N THR A 362 16.54 -11.51 -14.25
CA THR A 362 16.54 -11.70 -15.71
C THR A 362 17.73 -10.94 -16.25
N LYS A 363 18.60 -11.61 -17.01
CA LYS A 363 19.50 -10.87 -17.89
C LYS A 363 18.59 -10.09 -18.82
N LEU A 364 18.33 -8.82 -18.48
CA LEU A 364 17.92 -7.86 -19.48
C LEU A 364 18.98 -8.03 -20.56
N ALA A 365 18.66 -8.72 -21.66
CA ALA A 365 19.28 -8.34 -22.88
C ALA A 365 18.96 -6.87 -22.93
N THR A 366 19.90 -6.04 -22.47
CA THR A 366 19.93 -4.68 -22.93
C THR A 366 19.70 -4.88 -24.39
N THR A 367 18.53 -4.48 -24.86
CA THR A 367 18.44 -4.13 -26.24
C THR A 367 19.53 -3.08 -26.34
N ASP A 368 20.76 -3.53 -26.69
CA ASP A 368 21.67 -2.68 -27.39
C ASP A 368 20.80 -2.24 -28.54
N SER A 369 20.06 -1.14 -28.32
CA SER A 369 19.37 -0.47 -29.37
C SER A 369 20.48 -0.30 -30.39
N GLU A 370 20.31 -0.88 -31.58
CA GLU A 370 21.28 -0.68 -32.68
C GLU A 370 21.54 0.84 -32.89
N HIS A 371 20.84 1.67 -32.13
CA HIS A 371 20.87 3.12 -32.13
C HIS A 371 20.84 3.69 -30.71
N PRO A 372 21.97 3.67 -29.96
CA PRO A 372 22.03 4.20 -28.59
C PRO A 372 21.74 5.72 -28.49
N ASP A 373 21.77 6.41 -29.64
CA ASP A 373 21.54 7.86 -29.71
C ASP A 373 20.07 8.25 -30.01
N GLN A 374 19.15 7.30 -30.17
CA GLN A 374 17.75 7.59 -30.45
C GLN A 374 16.93 7.69 -29.17
N VAL A 375 16.06 8.69 -29.12
CA VAL A 375 15.08 8.85 -28.03
C VAL A 375 14.16 7.64 -27.99
N PRO A 376 13.99 6.96 -26.84
CA PRO A 376 13.07 5.84 -26.70
C PRO A 376 11.65 6.20 -27.16
N SER A 377 10.99 5.30 -27.83
CA SER A 377 9.60 5.46 -28.26
C SER A 377 8.92 4.11 -28.50
N ASP A 378 7.59 4.10 -28.46
CA ASP A 378 6.80 2.89 -28.75
C ASP A 378 7.04 2.34 -30.15
N ALA A 379 7.29 3.22 -31.13
CA ALA A 379 7.62 2.81 -32.49
C ALA A 379 8.94 2.05 -32.55
N HIS A 380 9.96 2.46 -31.80
CA HIS A 380 11.21 1.75 -31.66
C HIS A 380 11.03 0.42 -30.94
N ALA A 381 10.29 0.42 -29.81
CA ALA A 381 10.02 -0.81 -29.06
C ALA A 381 9.32 -1.88 -29.92
N ILE A 382 8.38 -1.48 -30.76
CA ILE A 382 7.71 -2.41 -31.69
C ILE A 382 8.64 -2.88 -32.79
N LYS A 383 9.49 -2.02 -33.36
CA LYS A 383 10.46 -2.40 -34.36
C LYS A 383 11.49 -3.39 -33.82
N ASP A 384 11.97 -3.16 -32.61
CA ASP A 384 12.88 -4.06 -31.93
C ASP A 384 12.21 -5.40 -31.60
N TRP A 385 10.94 -5.36 -31.16
CA TRP A 385 10.12 -6.55 -30.97
C TRP A 385 9.96 -7.32 -32.29
N GLN A 386 9.65 -6.66 -33.41
CA GLN A 386 9.52 -7.30 -34.73
C GLN A 386 10.81 -7.97 -35.17
N HIS A 387 11.96 -7.29 -34.98
CA HIS A 387 13.27 -7.87 -35.30
C HIS A 387 13.52 -9.13 -34.45
N TRP A 388 13.37 -9.04 -33.14
CA TRP A 388 13.52 -10.17 -32.22
C TRP A 388 12.51 -11.29 -32.56
N PHE A 389 11.25 -10.95 -32.79
CA PHE A 389 10.18 -11.90 -33.11
C PHE A 389 10.49 -12.69 -34.39
N ASN A 390 11.04 -12.04 -35.42
CA ASN A 390 11.40 -12.70 -36.65
C ASN A 390 12.52 -13.75 -36.50
N GLN A 391 13.35 -13.64 -35.47
CA GLN A 391 14.43 -14.59 -35.16
C GLN A 391 13.92 -15.80 -34.35
N GLN A 392 12.66 -15.81 -33.89
CA GLN A 392 12.15 -16.92 -33.08
C GLN A 392 11.93 -18.17 -33.96
N LYS A 393 12.44 -19.31 -33.48
CA LYS A 393 12.36 -20.60 -34.16
C LYS A 393 11.15 -21.38 -33.68
N GLN A 394 10.55 -22.18 -34.56
CA GLN A 394 9.51 -23.14 -34.16
C GLN A 394 10.09 -24.18 -33.17
N GLY A 395 9.24 -24.58 -32.21
CA GLY A 395 9.60 -25.63 -31.24
C GLY A 395 10.33 -25.14 -29.98
N GLN A 396 10.70 -23.86 -29.90
CA GLN A 396 11.21 -23.25 -28.68
C GLN A 396 10.22 -22.18 -28.18
N PRO A 397 9.62 -22.37 -26.99
CA PRO A 397 8.68 -21.40 -26.47
C PRO A 397 9.37 -20.08 -26.10
N TRP A 398 8.65 -18.99 -26.26
CA TRP A 398 9.13 -17.66 -25.92
C TRP A 398 8.12 -16.88 -25.08
N PHE A 399 8.68 -15.97 -24.31
CA PHE A 399 7.94 -14.95 -23.56
C PHE A 399 8.31 -13.57 -24.08
N SER A 400 7.32 -12.76 -24.35
CA SER A 400 7.54 -11.36 -24.72
C SER A 400 6.73 -10.44 -23.82
N PHE A 401 7.38 -9.39 -23.30
CA PHE A 401 6.76 -8.28 -22.61
C PHE A 401 6.99 -7.01 -23.43
N LEU A 402 5.89 -6.39 -23.89
CA LEU A 402 5.90 -5.16 -24.69
C LEU A 402 5.14 -4.08 -23.92
N GLU A 403 5.87 -3.05 -23.46
CA GLU A 403 5.33 -1.87 -22.79
C GLU A 403 5.23 -0.71 -23.77
N LEU A 404 4.04 -0.11 -23.89
CA LEU A 404 3.74 1.02 -24.74
C LEU A 404 3.30 2.21 -23.89
N THR A 405 3.98 3.36 -24.01
CA THR A 405 3.88 4.49 -23.06
C THR A 405 3.30 5.78 -23.67
N SER A 406 3.09 5.84 -24.98
CA SER A 406 2.64 7.07 -25.68
C SER A 406 1.29 7.59 -25.17
N VAL A 407 0.40 6.72 -24.68
CA VAL A 407 -0.91 7.14 -24.15
C VAL A 407 -0.75 7.97 -22.88
N GLN A 408 0.13 7.56 -21.96
CA GLN A 408 0.44 8.32 -20.74
C GLN A 408 0.97 9.73 -21.06
N GLN A 409 1.79 9.84 -22.08
CA GLN A 409 2.46 11.08 -22.46
C GLN A 409 1.65 11.95 -23.42
N PHE A 410 0.44 11.53 -23.80
CA PHE A 410 -0.38 12.17 -24.84
C PHE A 410 0.37 12.38 -26.15
N LYS A 411 1.32 11.51 -26.48
CA LYS A 411 2.10 11.60 -27.70
C LYS A 411 1.24 11.18 -28.90
N GLU A 412 0.91 12.14 -29.73
CA GLU A 412 0.11 11.95 -30.93
C GLU A 412 0.94 11.39 -32.14
N GLY A 413 2.25 11.16 -31.94
CA GLY A 413 3.19 10.73 -32.99
C GLY A 413 3.72 11.89 -33.83
N GLU A 414 4.99 11.83 -34.24
CA GLU A 414 5.57 12.79 -35.18
C GLU A 414 4.93 12.64 -36.55
N HIS A 415 4.50 13.77 -37.14
CA HIS A 415 3.79 13.82 -38.43
C HIS A 415 2.39 13.18 -38.43
N TYR A 416 1.83 12.88 -37.27
CA TYR A 416 0.49 12.32 -37.16
C TYR A 416 -0.58 13.41 -37.32
N LYS A 417 -1.54 13.17 -38.20
CA LYS A 417 -2.70 14.08 -38.37
C LYS A 417 -3.73 13.75 -37.28
N PRO A 418 -4.02 14.66 -36.33
CA PRO A 418 -4.99 14.39 -35.28
C PRO A 418 -6.36 13.99 -35.85
N ARG A 419 -6.90 12.87 -35.33
CA ARG A 419 -8.25 12.40 -35.69
C ARG A 419 -9.32 13.10 -34.87
N PHE A 420 -9.01 13.36 -33.62
CA PHE A 420 -9.89 14.05 -32.68
C PHE A 420 -9.38 15.46 -32.46
N THR A 421 -10.19 16.47 -32.83
CA THR A 421 -9.84 17.89 -32.74
C THR A 421 -10.93 18.66 -31.97
N PRO A 422 -10.60 19.75 -31.27
CA PRO A 422 -9.25 20.31 -31.05
C PRO A 422 -8.39 19.42 -30.13
N SER A 423 -7.07 19.40 -30.35
CA SER A 423 -6.10 18.66 -29.52
C SER A 423 -4.83 19.48 -29.31
N LEU A 424 -3.93 19.03 -28.39
CA LEU A 424 -2.66 19.71 -28.16
C LEU A 424 -1.76 19.75 -29.39
N GLY A 425 -1.83 18.75 -30.25
CA GLY A 425 -1.12 18.69 -31.56
C GLY A 425 -1.79 19.48 -32.66
N SER A 426 -2.97 20.06 -32.44
CA SER A 426 -3.67 20.91 -33.43
C SER A 426 -3.35 22.38 -33.19
N ASN A 427 -3.49 23.21 -34.27
CA ASN A 427 -3.27 24.66 -34.19
C ASN A 427 -4.31 25.38 -33.30
N ALA A 428 -5.28 24.67 -32.75
CA ALA A 428 -6.37 25.19 -31.94
C ALA A 428 -5.95 25.67 -30.52
N ILE A 429 -4.71 25.42 -30.12
CA ILE A 429 -4.18 25.85 -28.77
C ILE A 429 -4.22 27.38 -28.61
N ASN A 430 -4.20 28.12 -29.71
CA ASN A 430 -4.18 29.60 -29.75
C ASN A 430 -5.56 30.23 -29.92
N GLU A 431 -6.63 29.46 -29.99
CA GLU A 431 -7.99 30.00 -30.14
C GLU A 431 -8.57 30.36 -28.74
N GLU A 432 -9.01 31.61 -28.60
CA GLU A 432 -9.70 32.06 -27.40
C GLU A 432 -11.01 31.26 -27.19
N GLY A 433 -11.19 30.68 -25.98
CA GLY A 433 -12.42 30.00 -25.60
C GLY A 433 -12.44 28.47 -25.78
N VAL A 434 -11.33 27.84 -26.17
CA VAL A 434 -11.25 26.38 -26.26
C VAL A 434 -11.16 25.74 -24.86
N ASP A 435 -12.03 24.77 -24.59
CA ASP A 435 -12.02 24.02 -23.33
C ASP A 435 -10.74 23.16 -23.22
N SER A 436 -9.89 23.49 -22.25
CA SER A 436 -8.64 22.77 -21.98
C SER A 436 -8.85 21.29 -21.67
N THR A 437 -9.98 20.93 -21.07
CA THR A 437 -10.36 19.54 -20.79
C THR A 437 -10.58 18.77 -22.08
N LEU A 438 -11.25 19.40 -23.06
CA LEU A 438 -11.51 18.80 -24.36
C LEU A 438 -10.21 18.60 -25.15
N LEU A 439 -9.29 19.57 -25.09
CA LEU A 439 -7.95 19.46 -25.71
C LEU A 439 -7.22 18.23 -25.21
N LEU A 440 -7.12 18.08 -23.87
CA LEU A 440 -6.44 16.96 -23.24
C LEU A 440 -7.10 15.62 -23.56
N LYS A 441 -8.44 15.54 -23.48
CA LYS A 441 -9.19 14.31 -23.83
C LYS A 441 -8.99 13.90 -25.29
N ASN A 442 -8.97 14.86 -26.21
CA ASN A 442 -8.76 14.56 -27.62
C ASN A 442 -7.31 14.15 -27.89
N SER A 443 -6.32 14.78 -27.25
CA SER A 443 -4.92 14.34 -27.36
C SER A 443 -4.73 12.93 -26.82
N TYR A 444 -5.37 12.59 -25.69
CA TYR A 444 -5.38 11.24 -25.15
C TYR A 444 -6.02 10.22 -26.12
N ARG A 445 -7.16 10.57 -26.75
CA ARG A 445 -7.81 9.73 -27.78
C ARG A 445 -6.94 9.56 -29.02
N ASN A 446 -6.23 10.62 -29.43
CA ASN A 446 -5.30 10.56 -30.56
C ASN A 446 -4.12 9.65 -30.27
N ALA A 447 -3.54 9.73 -29.06
CA ALA A 447 -2.47 8.84 -28.61
C ALA A 447 -2.95 7.38 -28.55
N ALA A 448 -4.15 7.12 -28.02
CA ALA A 448 -4.76 5.79 -27.99
C ALA A 448 -5.00 5.25 -29.43
N TYR A 449 -5.49 6.09 -30.35
CA TYR A 449 -5.66 5.71 -31.76
C TYR A 449 -4.32 5.39 -32.44
N HIS A 450 -3.29 6.16 -32.17
CA HIS A 450 -1.94 5.90 -32.68
C HIS A 450 -1.37 4.55 -32.18
N ILE A 451 -1.52 4.26 -30.88
CA ILE A 451 -1.15 2.95 -30.32
C ILE A 451 -1.97 1.83 -30.96
N ASP A 452 -3.26 2.05 -31.22
CA ASP A 452 -4.12 1.07 -31.89
C ASP A 452 -3.61 0.68 -33.27
N GLU A 453 -3.12 1.64 -34.06
CA GLU A 453 -2.50 1.37 -35.37
C GLU A 453 -1.23 0.52 -35.22
N MET A 454 -0.43 0.77 -34.17
CA MET A 454 0.77 -0.03 -33.86
C MET A 454 0.39 -1.44 -33.45
N LEU A 455 -0.63 -1.60 -32.58
CA LEU A 455 -1.14 -2.91 -32.17
C LEU A 455 -1.68 -3.71 -33.36
N GLY A 456 -2.36 -3.05 -34.30
CA GLY A 456 -2.83 -3.67 -35.54
C GLY A 456 -1.69 -4.30 -36.36
N ARG A 457 -0.50 -3.67 -36.38
CA ARG A 457 0.71 -4.24 -37.00
C ARG A 457 1.20 -5.46 -36.26
N VAL A 458 1.27 -5.39 -34.92
CA VAL A 458 1.67 -6.54 -34.09
C VAL A 458 0.74 -7.74 -34.31
N PHE A 459 -0.57 -7.52 -34.34
CA PHE A 459 -1.55 -8.59 -34.61
C PHE A 459 -1.37 -9.19 -36.00
N THR A 460 -1.09 -8.32 -37.00
CA THR A 460 -0.83 -8.74 -38.38
C THR A 460 0.42 -9.61 -38.45
N ASP A 461 1.50 -9.25 -37.77
CA ASP A 461 2.75 -10.00 -37.75
C ASP A 461 2.58 -11.38 -37.11
N LEU A 462 1.89 -11.44 -35.95
CA LEU A 462 1.57 -12.71 -35.26
C LEU A 462 0.75 -13.64 -36.16
N LYS A 463 -0.25 -13.08 -36.88
CA LYS A 463 -1.11 -13.83 -37.82
C LYS A 463 -0.33 -14.29 -39.04
N ALA A 464 0.46 -13.40 -39.64
CA ALA A 464 1.26 -13.71 -40.83
C ALA A 464 2.30 -14.80 -40.60
N LYS A 465 2.90 -14.84 -39.39
CA LYS A 465 3.84 -15.90 -38.99
C LYS A 465 3.13 -17.21 -38.64
N GLY A 466 1.80 -17.22 -38.54
CA GLY A 466 1.00 -18.41 -38.21
C GLY A 466 1.18 -18.94 -36.80
N VAL A 467 1.63 -18.10 -35.86
CA VAL A 467 1.94 -18.52 -34.48
C VAL A 467 0.79 -18.28 -33.48
N LEU A 468 -0.28 -17.59 -33.87
CA LEU A 468 -1.41 -17.29 -32.96
C LEU A 468 -2.00 -18.56 -32.33
N ASN A 469 -2.12 -19.66 -33.08
CA ASN A 469 -2.65 -20.93 -32.55
C ASN A 469 -1.75 -21.57 -31.47
N ASN A 470 -0.55 -21.04 -31.25
CA ASN A 470 0.39 -21.50 -30.21
C ASN A 470 0.90 -20.33 -29.34
N THR A 471 0.18 -19.22 -29.30
CA THR A 471 0.62 -18.03 -28.56
C THR A 471 -0.54 -17.47 -27.75
N ILE A 472 -0.36 -17.35 -26.46
CA ILE A 472 -1.27 -16.61 -25.58
C ILE A 472 -0.86 -15.14 -25.66
N VAL A 473 -1.83 -14.25 -25.95
CA VAL A 473 -1.61 -12.80 -25.98
C VAL A 473 -2.49 -12.16 -24.92
N VAL A 474 -1.87 -11.51 -23.94
CA VAL A 474 -2.55 -10.77 -22.86
C VAL A 474 -2.35 -9.28 -23.14
N ILE A 475 -3.42 -8.52 -23.28
CA ILE A 475 -3.39 -7.07 -23.42
C ILE A 475 -4.02 -6.47 -22.18
N ALA A 476 -3.26 -5.63 -21.48
CA ALA A 476 -3.66 -5.03 -20.20
C ALA A 476 -3.14 -3.59 -20.10
N SER A 477 -3.58 -2.87 -19.07
CA SER A 477 -3.01 -1.59 -18.68
C SER A 477 -2.71 -1.59 -17.17
N ASN A 478 -1.71 -0.81 -16.78
CA ASN A 478 -1.31 -0.65 -15.38
C ASN A 478 -2.29 0.24 -14.57
N HIS A 479 -2.88 1.26 -15.20
CA HIS A 479 -3.93 2.14 -14.66
C HIS A 479 -4.58 2.94 -15.80
N GLY A 480 -5.52 3.82 -15.47
CA GLY A 480 -6.13 4.77 -16.40
C GLY A 480 -5.75 6.21 -16.09
N THR A 481 -6.40 7.15 -16.77
CA THR A 481 -6.17 8.61 -16.67
C THR A 481 -7.49 9.35 -16.55
N GLU A 482 -7.66 10.20 -15.56
CA GLU A 482 -8.85 11.01 -15.32
C GLU A 482 -8.69 12.43 -15.85
N PHE A 483 -9.76 13.00 -16.36
CA PHE A 483 -9.86 14.37 -16.85
C PHE A 483 -10.97 15.13 -16.10
N ASN A 484 -10.97 15.04 -14.78
CA ASN A 484 -11.97 15.61 -13.87
C ASN A 484 -13.41 15.14 -14.13
N GLU A 485 -13.60 13.90 -14.63
CA GLU A 485 -14.95 13.36 -14.85
C GLU A 485 -15.74 13.17 -13.56
N THR A 486 -15.07 12.98 -12.43
CA THR A 486 -15.72 12.90 -11.11
C THR A 486 -16.17 14.26 -10.57
N GLY A 487 -15.69 15.37 -11.15
CA GLY A 487 -15.99 16.73 -10.67
C GLY A 487 -15.24 17.13 -9.40
N ASN A 488 -14.30 16.29 -8.92
CA ASN A 488 -13.54 16.51 -7.68
C ASN A 488 -12.22 17.25 -7.89
N ASN A 489 -12.05 17.89 -9.05
CA ASN A 489 -10.81 18.55 -9.47
C ASN A 489 -9.60 17.59 -9.50
N THR A 490 -9.82 16.37 -10.01
CA THR A 490 -8.80 15.31 -10.13
C THR A 490 -8.42 15.09 -11.59
N TRP A 491 -7.11 15.02 -11.84
CA TRP A 491 -6.52 14.96 -13.17
C TRP A 491 -5.39 13.92 -13.21
N GLY A 492 -5.26 13.21 -14.31
CA GLY A 492 -4.21 12.21 -14.50
C GLY A 492 -4.45 10.92 -13.74
N SER A 493 -3.38 10.35 -13.21
CA SER A 493 -3.37 9.15 -12.38
C SER A 493 -2.92 9.46 -10.94
N GLY A 494 -3.06 8.51 -10.03
CA GLY A 494 -2.56 8.62 -8.65
C GLY A 494 -3.34 9.57 -7.73
N SER A 495 -4.44 10.17 -8.19
CA SER A 495 -5.19 11.16 -7.42
C SER A 495 -6.43 10.60 -6.72
N ASN A 496 -7.03 9.54 -7.27
CA ASN A 496 -8.17 8.84 -6.70
C ASN A 496 -8.30 7.41 -7.25
N TYR A 497 -9.36 6.70 -6.88
CA TYR A 497 -9.65 5.34 -7.32
C TYR A 497 -10.99 5.25 -8.06
N SER A 498 -11.29 6.25 -8.85
CA SER A 498 -12.44 6.24 -9.75
C SER A 498 -12.25 5.21 -10.88
N LYS A 499 -13.34 4.81 -11.51
CA LYS A 499 -13.29 3.94 -12.70
C LYS A 499 -12.39 4.49 -13.82
N TYR A 500 -12.16 5.79 -13.85
CA TYR A 500 -11.30 6.44 -14.85
C TYR A 500 -9.82 6.21 -14.60
N GLN A 501 -9.43 5.93 -13.34
CA GLN A 501 -8.04 5.68 -12.99
C GLN A 501 -7.72 4.20 -12.77
N ILE A 502 -8.70 3.35 -12.40
CA ILE A 502 -8.43 1.94 -12.09
C ILE A 502 -9.19 0.92 -12.93
N LYS A 503 -10.23 1.29 -13.70
CA LYS A 503 -10.90 0.35 -14.60
C LYS A 503 -10.16 0.33 -15.94
N VAL A 504 -9.47 -0.78 -16.20
CA VAL A 504 -8.52 -0.94 -17.29
C VAL A 504 -8.90 -2.12 -18.19
N PRO A 505 -8.47 -2.14 -19.47
CA PRO A 505 -8.70 -3.28 -20.33
C PRO A 505 -7.96 -4.53 -19.83
N LEU A 506 -8.58 -5.68 -20.05
CA LEU A 506 -7.95 -6.99 -20.01
C LEU A 506 -8.56 -7.83 -21.14
N ILE A 507 -7.78 -8.03 -22.20
CA ILE A 507 -8.18 -8.80 -23.38
C ILE A 507 -7.18 -9.94 -23.54
N ILE A 508 -7.67 -11.17 -23.68
CA ILE A 508 -6.79 -12.34 -23.76
C ILE A 508 -7.15 -13.18 -24.98
N HIS A 509 -6.21 -13.27 -25.93
CA HIS A 509 -6.20 -14.35 -26.90
C HIS A 509 -5.60 -15.58 -26.23
N TRP A 510 -6.40 -16.62 -26.08
CA TRP A 510 -5.93 -17.91 -25.60
C TRP A 510 -6.29 -18.97 -26.64
N PRO A 511 -5.31 -19.68 -27.23
CA PRO A 511 -5.59 -20.73 -28.21
C PRO A 511 -6.64 -21.71 -27.66
N ASP A 512 -7.54 -22.16 -28.52
CA ASP A 512 -8.63 -23.10 -28.20
C ASP A 512 -9.74 -22.57 -27.29
N HIS A 513 -9.71 -21.27 -26.92
CA HIS A 513 -10.81 -20.59 -26.23
C HIS A 513 -11.65 -19.78 -27.25
N ALA A 514 -12.97 -19.98 -27.20
CA ALA A 514 -13.90 -19.20 -28.01
C ALA A 514 -13.95 -17.74 -27.54
N ALA A 515 -14.25 -16.81 -28.46
CA ALA A 515 -14.51 -15.42 -28.14
C ALA A 515 -15.65 -15.31 -27.12
N GLN A 516 -15.46 -14.52 -26.08
CA GLN A 516 -16.44 -14.32 -25.02
C GLN A 516 -16.23 -12.97 -24.34
N GLU A 517 -17.32 -12.23 -24.18
CA GLU A 517 -17.37 -11.10 -23.26
C GLU A 517 -17.60 -11.60 -21.84
N VAL A 518 -16.71 -11.23 -20.91
CA VAL A 518 -16.75 -11.65 -19.51
C VAL A 518 -17.05 -10.42 -18.63
N THR A 519 -18.26 -10.36 -18.07
CA THR A 519 -18.78 -9.21 -17.29
C THR A 519 -18.66 -9.40 -15.77
N ARG A 520 -18.03 -10.49 -15.32
CA ARG A 520 -17.75 -10.68 -13.89
C ARG A 520 -16.58 -9.81 -13.45
N LEU A 521 -16.55 -9.48 -12.18
CA LEU A 521 -15.50 -8.69 -11.56
C LEU A 521 -14.15 -9.43 -11.62
N THR A 522 -13.15 -8.82 -12.26
CA THR A 522 -11.79 -9.34 -12.42
C THR A 522 -10.74 -8.29 -12.06
N SER A 523 -9.51 -8.72 -11.91
CA SER A 523 -8.37 -7.85 -11.61
C SER A 523 -7.15 -8.27 -12.40
N ASN A 524 -6.24 -7.34 -12.67
CA ASN A 524 -4.92 -7.64 -13.24
C ASN A 524 -4.15 -8.69 -12.42
N LEU A 525 -4.43 -8.82 -11.12
CA LEU A 525 -3.85 -9.86 -10.27
C LEU A 525 -4.18 -11.28 -10.75
N ASP A 526 -5.25 -11.45 -11.51
CA ASP A 526 -5.76 -12.74 -11.97
C ASP A 526 -4.97 -13.32 -13.14
N VAL A 527 -4.17 -12.50 -13.81
CA VAL A 527 -3.34 -12.93 -14.94
C VAL A 527 -2.32 -13.96 -14.50
N VAL A 528 -1.62 -13.71 -13.39
CA VAL A 528 -0.57 -14.61 -12.90
C VAL A 528 -1.10 -16.01 -12.57
N PRO A 529 -2.11 -16.20 -11.69
CA PRO A 529 -2.61 -17.55 -11.41
C PRO A 529 -3.18 -18.23 -12.65
N THR A 530 -3.82 -17.50 -13.58
CA THR A 530 -4.34 -18.06 -14.82
C THR A 530 -3.22 -18.64 -15.68
N VAL A 531 -2.14 -17.89 -15.88
CA VAL A 531 -1.01 -18.34 -16.69
C VAL A 531 -0.25 -19.48 -15.97
N MET A 532 -0.05 -19.37 -14.66
CA MET A 532 0.66 -20.38 -13.88
C MET A 532 -0.09 -21.72 -13.88
N GLU A 533 -1.40 -21.71 -13.75
CA GLU A 533 -2.21 -22.94 -13.78
C GLU A 533 -2.37 -23.49 -15.20
N SER A 534 -2.77 -22.65 -16.18
CA SER A 534 -3.21 -23.12 -17.47
C SER A 534 -2.11 -23.25 -18.52
N LEU A 535 -1.06 -22.45 -18.46
CA LEU A 535 0.11 -22.55 -19.34
C LEU A 535 1.19 -23.45 -18.74
N LEU A 536 1.50 -23.25 -17.46
CA LEU A 536 2.66 -23.86 -16.79
C LEU A 536 2.30 -25.08 -15.94
N ASN A 537 1.04 -25.45 -15.86
CA ASN A 537 0.48 -26.60 -15.13
C ASN A 537 0.98 -26.70 -13.67
N VAL A 538 0.97 -25.56 -12.97
CA VAL A 538 1.35 -25.48 -11.55
C VAL A 538 0.28 -26.19 -10.71
N ALA A 539 0.70 -27.16 -9.89
CA ALA A 539 -0.17 -27.91 -8.99
C ALA A 539 -0.35 -27.22 -7.63
N THR A 540 0.57 -26.34 -7.25
CA THR A 540 0.48 -25.55 -6.01
C THR A 540 -0.67 -24.56 -6.11
N ALA A 541 -1.54 -24.52 -5.08
CA ALA A 541 -2.70 -23.63 -5.06
C ALA A 541 -2.27 -22.14 -5.22
N PRO A 542 -3.01 -21.33 -6.02
CA PRO A 542 -2.71 -19.92 -6.28
C PRO A 542 -2.47 -19.09 -5.04
N SER A 543 -3.19 -19.35 -3.94
CA SER A 543 -3.03 -18.65 -2.65
C SER A 543 -1.61 -18.71 -2.07
N ASN A 544 -0.73 -19.58 -2.56
CA ASN A 544 0.67 -19.65 -2.15
C ASN A 544 1.58 -18.69 -2.90
N TYR A 545 1.14 -18.12 -4.03
CA TYR A 545 1.98 -17.26 -4.86
C TYR A 545 1.25 -16.07 -5.49
N SER A 546 -0.07 -15.95 -5.28
CA SER A 546 -0.87 -14.85 -5.83
C SER A 546 -2.07 -14.53 -4.95
N SER A 547 -2.52 -13.29 -4.99
CA SER A 547 -3.80 -12.81 -4.45
C SER A 547 -4.90 -12.80 -5.52
N GLY A 548 -4.55 -13.08 -6.76
CA GLY A 548 -5.48 -13.25 -7.86
C GLY A 548 -6.17 -14.61 -7.84
N VAL A 549 -7.19 -14.74 -8.67
CA VAL A 549 -7.95 -15.98 -8.91
C VAL A 549 -7.91 -16.27 -10.40
N SER A 550 -7.75 -17.55 -10.77
CA SER A 550 -7.73 -17.93 -12.17
C SER A 550 -8.95 -17.40 -12.93
N LEU A 551 -8.71 -16.75 -14.07
CA LEU A 551 -9.76 -16.25 -14.97
C LEU A 551 -10.61 -17.38 -15.57
N PHE A 552 -10.14 -18.63 -15.51
CA PHE A 552 -10.87 -19.82 -15.98
C PHE A 552 -11.63 -20.53 -14.87
N ASP A 553 -11.51 -20.10 -13.61
CA ASP A 553 -12.35 -20.62 -12.54
C ASP A 553 -13.78 -20.09 -12.68
N GLN A 554 -14.68 -20.96 -13.16
CA GLN A 554 -16.11 -20.65 -13.34
C GLN A 554 -16.88 -20.57 -12.01
N ASN A 555 -16.34 -21.13 -10.94
CA ASN A 555 -16.97 -21.13 -9.61
C ASN A 555 -16.62 -19.86 -8.80
N ASN A 556 -15.80 -19.00 -9.37
CA ASN A 556 -15.39 -17.77 -8.72
C ASN A 556 -16.55 -16.75 -8.65
N ASN A 557 -17.17 -16.66 -7.47
CA ASN A 557 -18.20 -15.68 -7.14
C ASN A 557 -17.63 -14.48 -6.35
N ARG A 558 -16.43 -14.05 -6.68
CA ARG A 558 -15.76 -12.94 -6.02
C ARG A 558 -16.62 -11.67 -6.07
N ARG A 559 -16.73 -10.99 -4.92
CA ARG A 559 -17.58 -9.80 -4.76
C ARG A 559 -16.78 -8.52 -4.64
N TRP A 560 -15.46 -8.60 -4.59
CA TRP A 560 -14.56 -7.49 -4.46
C TRP A 560 -13.19 -7.81 -5.09
N VAL A 561 -12.49 -6.77 -5.50
CA VAL A 561 -11.08 -6.82 -5.91
C VAL A 561 -10.29 -5.77 -5.15
N LEU A 562 -8.98 -5.98 -5.06
CA LEU A 562 -8.05 -5.06 -4.41
C LEU A 562 -7.40 -4.13 -5.43
N SER A 563 -7.35 -2.87 -5.05
CA SER A 563 -6.51 -1.85 -5.64
C SER A 563 -5.82 -1.06 -4.52
N GLY A 564 -4.98 -0.11 -4.83
CA GLY A 564 -4.35 0.75 -3.83
C GLY A 564 -2.94 1.18 -4.24
N ASN A 565 -2.26 1.78 -3.28
CA ASN A 565 -0.86 2.20 -3.41
C ASN A 565 -0.16 2.03 -2.05
N ASP A 566 0.96 2.75 -1.82
CA ASP A 566 1.73 2.66 -0.57
C ASP A 566 0.99 3.25 0.66
N ASP A 567 0.00 4.11 0.43
CA ASP A 567 -0.72 4.83 1.48
C ASP A 567 -2.16 4.35 1.66
N ASP A 568 -2.76 3.73 0.62
CA ASP A 568 -4.18 3.40 0.59
C ASP A 568 -4.43 1.93 0.27
N ILE A 569 -5.37 1.34 0.98
CA ILE A 569 -5.98 0.05 0.68
C ILE A 569 -7.35 0.32 0.06
N VAL A 570 -7.59 -0.21 -1.12
CA VAL A 570 -8.82 0.05 -1.87
C VAL A 570 -9.56 -1.25 -2.17
N VAL A 571 -10.81 -1.30 -1.75
CA VAL A 571 -11.72 -2.43 -1.99
C VAL A 571 -12.77 -2.02 -3.00
N VAL A 572 -12.63 -2.53 -4.21
CA VAL A 572 -13.57 -2.25 -5.30
C VAL A 572 -14.66 -3.32 -5.32
N GLN A 573 -15.92 -2.91 -5.24
CA GLN A 573 -17.10 -3.75 -5.31
C GLN A 573 -18.03 -3.26 -6.41
N LYS A 574 -18.97 -4.06 -6.86
CA LYS A 574 -19.89 -3.72 -7.97
C LYS A 574 -20.67 -2.41 -7.78
N LYS A 575 -20.94 -1.99 -6.55
CA LYS A 575 -21.78 -0.81 -6.25
C LYS A 575 -21.07 0.25 -5.40
N GLN A 576 -19.86 0.01 -4.99
CA GLN A 576 -19.11 0.96 -4.15
C GLN A 576 -17.62 0.64 -4.16
N THR A 577 -16.83 1.67 -3.91
CA THR A 577 -15.39 1.61 -3.65
C THR A 577 -15.12 2.10 -2.24
N THR A 578 -14.44 1.29 -1.44
CA THR A 578 -14.00 1.68 -0.10
C THR A 578 -12.51 1.95 -0.14
N VAL A 579 -12.10 3.13 0.30
CA VAL A 579 -10.70 3.54 0.42
C VAL A 579 -10.37 3.65 1.90
N VAL A 580 -9.35 2.93 2.34
CA VAL A 580 -8.84 2.95 3.72
C VAL A 580 -7.42 3.51 3.67
N ASP A 581 -7.19 4.63 4.36
CA ASP A 581 -5.87 5.25 4.43
C ASP A 581 -4.94 4.50 5.41
N LYS A 582 -3.65 4.84 5.38
CA LYS A 582 -2.63 4.27 6.28
C LYS A 582 -2.87 4.51 7.79
N TYR A 583 -3.81 5.39 8.15
CA TYR A 583 -4.19 5.67 9.53
C TYR A 583 -5.45 4.90 9.94
N GLY A 584 -6.05 4.12 9.02
CA GLY A 584 -7.27 3.37 9.22
C GLY A 584 -8.54 4.23 9.19
N ASN A 585 -8.49 5.45 8.63
CA ASN A 585 -9.68 6.18 8.26
C ASN A 585 -10.20 5.60 6.94
N TYR A 586 -11.52 5.58 6.78
CA TYR A 586 -12.09 5.06 5.54
C TYR A 586 -13.14 6.01 4.96
N ASN A 587 -13.24 5.97 3.64
CA ASN A 587 -14.27 6.62 2.86
C ASN A 587 -14.94 5.59 1.95
N VAL A 588 -16.24 5.70 1.77
CA VAL A 588 -17.01 4.85 0.85
C VAL A 588 -17.58 5.71 -0.26
N TYR A 589 -17.28 5.34 -1.49
CA TYR A 589 -17.70 6.04 -2.69
C TYR A 589 -18.70 5.18 -3.49
N ASP A 590 -19.61 5.83 -4.22
CA ASP A 590 -20.49 5.16 -5.18
C ASP A 590 -19.77 4.88 -6.52
N ASN A 591 -20.51 4.36 -7.52
CA ASN A 591 -19.95 4.05 -8.85
C ASN A 591 -19.52 5.29 -9.67
N ASN A 592 -19.95 6.48 -9.28
CA ASN A 592 -19.53 7.75 -9.88
C ASN A 592 -18.42 8.42 -9.08
N TYR A 593 -17.90 7.69 -8.07
CA TYR A 593 -16.87 8.15 -7.14
C TYR A 593 -17.30 9.38 -6.33
N GLN A 594 -18.60 9.44 -5.96
CA GLN A 594 -19.13 10.43 -5.03
C GLN A 594 -19.16 9.84 -3.61
N LEU A 595 -18.73 10.63 -2.63
CA LEU A 595 -18.68 10.22 -1.23
C LEU A 595 -20.09 9.91 -0.73
N LYS A 596 -20.24 8.77 -0.05
CA LYS A 596 -21.47 8.39 0.65
C LYS A 596 -21.40 8.83 2.11
N ASP A 597 -22.18 9.84 2.51
CA ASP A 597 -22.13 10.43 3.86
C ASP A 597 -22.35 9.41 5.00
N GLU A 598 -23.13 8.36 4.79
CA GLU A 598 -23.39 7.29 5.76
C GLU A 598 -22.87 5.93 5.28
N GLY A 599 -21.96 5.94 4.31
CA GLY A 599 -21.40 4.72 3.73
C GLY A 599 -20.56 3.95 4.75
N LYS A 600 -20.94 2.70 5.05
CA LYS A 600 -20.12 1.80 5.87
C LYS A 600 -19.61 0.64 5.02
N PRO A 601 -18.34 0.31 5.15
CA PRO A 601 -17.80 -0.88 4.49
C PRO A 601 -18.40 -2.13 5.12
N LYS A 602 -18.50 -3.20 4.32
CA LYS A 602 -18.84 -4.51 4.88
C LYS A 602 -17.64 -5.03 5.67
N LEU A 603 -17.83 -5.20 6.94
CA LEU A 603 -16.79 -5.55 7.88
C LEU A 603 -16.15 -6.92 7.59
N SER A 604 -16.99 -7.91 7.24
CA SER A 604 -16.51 -9.24 6.80
C SER A 604 -15.62 -9.16 5.56
N THR A 605 -15.89 -8.22 4.65
CA THR A 605 -15.04 -7.98 3.49
C THR A 605 -13.70 -7.37 3.91
N LEU A 606 -13.70 -6.38 4.81
CA LEU A 606 -12.46 -5.77 5.29
C LEU A 606 -11.56 -6.77 6.03
N MET A 607 -12.15 -7.68 6.83
CA MET A 607 -11.38 -8.75 7.49
C MET A 607 -10.71 -9.69 6.48
N GLN A 608 -11.43 -10.08 5.41
CA GLN A 608 -10.84 -10.88 4.34
C GLN A 608 -9.69 -10.13 3.65
N VAL A 609 -9.88 -8.84 3.39
CA VAL A 609 -8.86 -7.97 2.81
C VAL A 609 -7.61 -7.88 3.70
N MET A 610 -7.80 -7.66 5.00
CA MET A 610 -6.68 -7.59 5.95
C MET A 610 -5.89 -8.90 6.02
N ASN A 611 -6.58 -10.04 6.00
CA ASN A 611 -5.93 -11.35 5.94
C ASN A 611 -5.16 -11.54 4.63
N GLU A 612 -5.71 -11.05 3.51
CA GLU A 612 -5.06 -11.11 2.20
C GLU A 612 -3.77 -10.27 2.19
N LEU A 613 -3.81 -9.06 2.74
CA LEU A 613 -2.66 -8.15 2.80
C LEU A 613 -1.55 -8.61 3.75
N LYS A 614 -1.82 -9.59 4.62
CA LYS A 614 -0.82 -10.18 5.53
C LYS A 614 -0.27 -11.52 5.05
N ARG A 615 -0.93 -12.17 4.10
CA ARG A 615 -0.68 -13.56 3.71
C ARG A 615 0.77 -13.87 3.39
N PHE A 616 1.45 -12.95 2.70
CA PHE A 616 2.82 -13.18 2.22
C PHE A 616 3.90 -12.61 3.14
N TYR A 617 3.53 -11.93 4.23
CA TYR A 617 4.53 -11.53 5.20
C TYR A 617 5.04 -12.74 6.00
N ALA A 618 6.33 -12.74 6.32
CA ALA A 618 6.91 -13.80 7.14
C ALA A 618 6.27 -13.80 8.53
N PRO A 619 5.92 -14.97 9.10
CA PRO A 619 5.44 -15.02 10.47
C PRO A 619 6.52 -14.46 11.40
N LYS A 620 6.09 -13.67 12.38
CA LYS A 620 6.99 -13.11 13.37
C LYS A 620 7.61 -14.24 14.22
N PRO A 621 8.87 -14.12 14.65
CA PRO A 621 9.63 -15.25 15.24
C PRO A 621 9.03 -15.92 16.48
N TYR A 622 7.96 -15.36 17.06
CA TYR A 622 7.33 -15.83 18.31
C TYR A 622 6.05 -16.66 18.14
N GLU A 623 5.58 -16.91 16.89
CA GLU A 623 4.42 -17.79 16.67
C GLU A 623 4.75 -19.29 16.60
N ASN A 624 6.03 -19.68 16.71
CA ASN A 624 6.46 -21.09 16.70
C ASN A 624 6.60 -21.72 18.09
N ASN A 625 5.69 -21.42 19.03
CA ASN A 625 5.56 -22.20 20.25
C ASN A 625 4.12 -22.65 20.39
N ASN A 626 3.80 -23.73 19.66
CA ASN A 626 2.97 -24.84 20.18
C ASN A 626 3.02 -26.03 19.23
#